data_9a5f46d64e20df68f22e6988b3015c2b
#
_entry.id   9a5f46d64e20df68f22e6988b3015c2b
#
_cell.length_a   1.000
_cell.length_b   1.000
_cell.length_c   1.000
_cell.angle_alpha   90.00
_cell.angle_beta   90.00
_cell.angle_gamma   90.00
#
_symmetry.space_group_name_H-M   'P 1'
#
loop_
_entity.id
_entity.type
_entity.pdbx_description
1 polymer ?
#
loop_
_entity_poly.entity_id
_entity_poly.type
_entity_poly.pdbx_seq_one_letter_code
_entity_poly.pdbx_strand_id
1 'polypeptide(L)' 'PIQIELNGRPLPLPGKADGTPYYLMDLLERSGIDFKHAERPVRLTVNGADCTFQQRLNDGDRVEIQYE' A
#
# COMPACT_ATOMS: atom_id res chain seq x y z
N PRO A 1 11.49 3.00 -10.21
CA PRO A 1 10.32 2.12 -10.15
C PRO A 1 10.55 1.00 -9.14
N ILE A 2 9.50 0.60 -8.44
CA ILE A 2 9.54 -0.52 -7.51
C ILE A 2 8.43 -1.50 -7.86
N GLN A 3 8.57 -2.73 -7.38
CA GLN A 3 7.53 -3.73 -7.48
C GLN A 3 7.25 -4.27 -6.08
N ILE A 4 5.98 -4.32 -5.72
CA ILE A 4 5.53 -4.84 -4.43
C ILE A 4 4.50 -5.95 -4.63
N GLU A 5 4.14 -6.64 -3.56
CA GLU A 5 2.97 -7.51 -3.54
C GLU A 5 1.87 -6.81 -2.74
N LEU A 6 0.68 -6.75 -3.32
CA LEU A 6 -0.51 -6.23 -2.64
C LEU A 6 -1.53 -7.35 -2.51
N ASN A 7 -1.78 -7.78 -1.28
CA ASN A 7 -2.71 -8.87 -0.98
C ASN A 7 -2.40 -10.13 -1.78
N GLY A 8 -1.11 -10.46 -1.89
CA GLY A 8 -0.66 -11.66 -2.60
C GLY A 8 -0.54 -11.52 -4.11
N ARG A 9 -0.76 -10.33 -4.66
CA ARG A 9 -0.67 -10.09 -6.10
C ARG A 9 0.46 -9.11 -6.40
N PRO A 10 1.26 -9.36 -7.44
CA PRO A 10 2.30 -8.42 -7.82
C PRO A 10 1.69 -7.11 -8.32
N LEU A 11 2.24 -5.99 -7.85
CA LEU A 11 1.81 -4.68 -8.28
C LEU A 11 3.04 -3.85 -8.63
N PRO A 12 3.29 -3.61 -9.92
CA PRO A 12 4.39 -2.74 -10.31
C PRO A 12 4.03 -1.27 -10.07
N LEU A 13 4.96 -0.52 -9.50
CA LEU A 13 4.80 0.90 -9.24
C LEU A 13 5.83 1.67 -10.07
N PRO A 14 5.42 2.33 -11.15
CA PRO A 14 6.36 3.11 -11.96
C PRO A 14 6.91 4.28 -11.16
N GLY A 15 8.13 4.71 -11.50
CA GLY A 15 8.73 5.87 -10.83
C GLY A 15 7.87 7.10 -10.97
N LYS A 16 7.78 7.90 -9.89
CA LYS A 16 7.07 9.16 -9.92
C LYS A 16 7.88 10.21 -10.66
N ALA A 17 7.20 11.12 -11.36
CA ALA A 17 7.85 12.16 -12.14
C ALA A 17 8.73 13.09 -11.29
N ASP A 18 8.36 13.30 -10.04
CA ASP A 18 9.09 14.14 -9.10
C ASP A 18 10.16 13.39 -8.29
N GLY A 19 10.31 12.08 -8.52
CA GLY A 19 11.30 11.26 -7.82
C GLY A 19 10.97 10.94 -6.37
N THR A 20 9.76 11.25 -5.90
CA THR A 20 9.38 10.97 -4.53
C THR A 20 9.12 9.47 -4.31
N PRO A 21 9.33 8.97 -3.08
CA PRO A 21 9.04 7.57 -2.78
C PRO A 21 7.54 7.30 -2.72
N TYR A 22 7.18 6.04 -2.84
CA TYR A 22 5.81 5.61 -2.63
C TYR A 22 5.54 5.40 -1.15
N TYR A 23 4.35 5.81 -0.72
CA TYR A 23 3.84 5.56 0.63
C TYR A 23 2.61 4.67 0.54
N LEU A 24 2.23 4.08 1.66
CA LEU A 24 1.08 3.19 1.70
C LEU A 24 -0.19 3.90 1.22
N MET A 25 -0.35 5.18 1.54
CA MET A 25 -1.52 5.93 1.10
C MET A 25 -1.62 6.03 -0.43
N ASP A 26 -0.51 5.96 -1.15
CA ASP A 26 -0.54 5.93 -2.62
C ASP A 26 -1.19 4.66 -3.15
N LEU A 27 -1.05 3.55 -2.43
CA LEU A 27 -1.68 2.28 -2.81
C LEU A 27 -3.18 2.30 -2.61
N LEU A 28 -3.68 3.10 -1.69
CA LEU A 28 -5.10 3.16 -1.39
C LEU A 28 -5.89 3.60 -2.61
N GLU A 29 -5.35 4.57 -3.35
CA GLU A 29 -5.98 5.03 -4.58
C GLU A 29 -5.97 3.95 -5.66
N ARG A 30 -4.90 3.13 -5.70
CA ARG A 30 -4.74 2.10 -6.72
C ARG A 30 -5.48 0.81 -6.40
N SER A 31 -5.74 0.55 -5.11
CA SER A 31 -6.42 -0.67 -4.69
C SER A 31 -7.92 -0.62 -4.88
N GLY A 32 -8.48 0.56 -5.12
CA GLY A 32 -9.91 0.75 -5.24
C GLY A 32 -10.66 0.69 -3.92
N ILE A 33 -9.95 0.65 -2.79
CA ILE A 33 -10.58 0.64 -1.47
C ILE A 33 -10.96 2.06 -1.09
N ASP A 34 -12.23 2.28 -0.76
CA ASP A 34 -12.71 3.60 -0.34
C ASP A 34 -12.64 3.71 1.17
N PHE A 35 -11.60 4.39 1.66
CA PHE A 35 -11.38 4.56 3.09
C PHE A 35 -12.27 5.64 3.70
N LYS A 36 -12.81 6.55 2.89
CA LYS A 36 -13.66 7.61 3.39
C LYS A 36 -15.04 7.09 3.79
N HIS A 37 -15.45 5.99 3.21
CA HIS A 37 -16.75 5.37 3.44
C HIS A 37 -16.63 3.98 4.07
N ALA A 38 -15.43 3.59 4.51
CA ALA A 38 -15.24 2.31 5.17
C ALA A 38 -15.89 2.34 6.55
N GLU A 39 -16.89 1.49 6.76
CA GLU A 39 -17.56 1.35 8.05
C GLU A 39 -16.76 0.45 9.01
N ARG A 40 -15.76 -0.24 8.49
CA ARG A 40 -14.92 -1.16 9.26
C ARG A 40 -13.51 -0.63 9.35
N PRO A 41 -12.82 -0.87 10.48
CA PRO A 41 -11.42 -0.54 10.57
C PRO A 41 -10.62 -1.34 9.54
N VAL A 42 -9.58 -0.73 9.01
CA VAL A 42 -8.72 -1.33 8.00
C VAL A 42 -7.40 -1.70 8.66
N ARG A 43 -6.98 -2.94 8.46
CA ARG A 43 -5.69 -3.41 8.95
C ARG A 43 -4.67 -3.26 7.84
N LEU A 44 -3.57 -2.60 8.14
CA LEU A 44 -2.47 -2.34 7.22
C LEU A 44 -1.21 -3.02 7.73
N THR A 45 -0.61 -3.86 6.91
CA THR A 45 0.67 -4.49 7.26
C THR A 45 1.64 -4.41 6.09
N VAL A 46 2.93 -4.27 6.41
CA VAL A 46 4.02 -4.34 5.46
C VAL A 46 5.01 -5.36 5.99
N ASN A 47 5.29 -6.40 5.21
CA ASN A 47 6.18 -7.51 5.58
C ASN A 47 5.77 -8.16 6.90
N GLY A 48 4.45 -8.24 7.15
CA GLY A 48 3.90 -8.85 8.35
C GLY A 48 3.86 -7.97 9.58
N ALA A 49 4.30 -6.72 9.50
CA ALA A 49 4.31 -5.77 10.61
C ALA A 49 3.22 -4.72 10.43
N ASP A 50 2.48 -4.44 11.51
CA ASP A 50 1.47 -3.38 11.49
C ASP A 50 2.11 -2.04 11.13
N CYS A 51 1.41 -1.25 10.34
CA CYS A 51 1.92 0.04 9.89
C CYS A 51 0.79 1.05 9.74
N THR A 52 1.16 2.28 9.37
CA THR A 52 0.21 3.37 9.12
C THR A 52 0.20 3.75 7.65
N PHE A 53 -0.69 4.67 7.27
CA PHE A 53 -0.77 5.17 5.90
C PHE A 53 0.50 5.91 5.46
N GLN A 54 1.32 6.34 6.41
CA GLN A 54 2.56 7.06 6.13
C GLN A 54 3.76 6.13 5.97
N GLN A 55 3.54 4.82 5.97
CA GLN A 55 4.62 3.85 5.78
C GLN A 55 5.22 3.98 4.39
N ARG A 56 6.54 4.19 4.33
CA ARG A 56 7.26 4.22 3.06
C ARG A 56 7.39 2.81 2.50
N LEU A 57 7.20 2.70 1.20
CA LEU A 57 7.30 1.42 0.50
C LEU A 57 8.62 1.30 -0.23
N ASN A 58 9.20 0.11 -0.20
CA ASN A 58 10.44 -0.23 -0.89
C ASN A 58 10.19 -1.37 -1.87
N ASP A 59 11.09 -1.51 -2.84
CA ASP A 59 11.03 -2.61 -3.79
C ASP A 59 11.03 -3.95 -3.06
N GLY A 60 10.12 -4.83 -3.46
CA GLY A 60 9.99 -6.15 -2.87
C GLY A 60 9.13 -6.22 -1.61
N ASP A 61 8.56 -5.10 -1.16
CA ASP A 61 7.71 -5.11 0.03
C ASP A 61 6.43 -5.90 -0.21
N ARG A 62 6.00 -6.58 0.84
CA ARG A 62 4.74 -7.33 0.85
C ARG A 62 3.72 -6.56 1.69
N VAL A 63 2.70 -6.06 1.03
CA VAL A 63 1.68 -5.20 1.64
C VAL A 63 0.36 -5.95 1.74
N GLU A 64 -0.28 -5.86 2.89
CA GLU A 64 -1.63 -6.38 3.07
C GLU A 64 -2.55 -5.27 3.58
N ILE A 65 -3.69 -5.12 2.94
CA ILE A 65 -4.72 -4.16 3.32
C ILE A 65 -6.01 -4.95 3.43
N GLN A 66 -6.53 -5.06 4.66
CA GLN A 66 -7.70 -5.89 4.92
C GLN A 66 -8.68 -5.15 5.83
N TYR A 67 -9.96 -5.40 5.63
CA TYR A 67 -10.99 -4.97 6.56
C TYR A 67 -11.05 -5.94 7.73
N GLU A 68 -11.16 -5.39 8.92
CA GLU A 68 -11.38 -6.21 10.11
C GLU A 68 -12.86 -6.47 10.33
#